data_3725dd98be3f0207785ac71d5cf330aa
#
_entry.id   3725dd98be3f0207785ac71d5cf330aa
#
_cell.length_a   1.000
_cell.length_b   1.000
_cell.length_c   1.000
_cell.angle_alpha   90.00
_cell.angle_beta   90.00
_cell.angle_gamma   90.00
#
_symmetry.space_group_name_H-M   'P 1'
#
loop_
_entity.id
_entity.type
_entity.pdbx_description
1 polymer ?
#
loop_
_entity_poly.entity_id
_entity_poly.type
_entity_poly.pdbx_seq_one_letter_code
_entity_poly.pdbx_strand_id
1 'polypeptide(L)'
;MADALVLRALRGNARHLDLSGKKLRRVPKAVGRLFELNRLQLKNNLLSDMPAELQALSNLTELNLGNNSFETLPEVLKHLRQLRKLHLFGNKLEALSPSVFECLEDLAFLNLNNNKLTTLPEEICRLTQLKYLTVNNNQLESIPSKLCLLQHLCELHLAHNKLKSLPHDIGFLTNLKKLSVPRNKIQVLPEELCLLTNLKVLDVAGNQLHIFPTKLLHLKLEEFYYEQNPLLEKDLIFSTQMKEVLTLQKISIVSPVHVVPIRALLCSYKCFNESGHQFYGIAIP
;
A
#
# COMPACT_ATOMS: atom_id res chain seq x y z
N MET A 1 -22.32 13.18 -26.68
CA MET A 1 -22.23 13.89 -25.37
C MET A 1 -20.77 14.16 -24.99
N ALA A 2 -19.88 13.17 -25.00
CA ALA A 2 -18.46 13.37 -24.69
C ALA A 2 -17.78 14.37 -25.65
N ASP A 3 -18.01 14.24 -26.96
CA ASP A 3 -17.41 15.13 -27.95
C ASP A 3 -17.80 16.61 -27.74
N ALA A 4 -19.03 16.87 -27.30
CA ALA A 4 -19.46 18.24 -26.99
C ALA A 4 -18.69 18.81 -25.76
N LEU A 5 -18.40 18.00 -24.78
CA LEU A 5 -17.56 18.41 -23.64
C LEU A 5 -16.12 18.68 -24.07
N VAL A 6 -15.56 17.82 -24.91
CA VAL A 6 -14.21 18.00 -25.46
C VAL A 6 -14.13 19.26 -26.32
N LEU A 7 -15.12 19.51 -27.18
CA LEU A 7 -15.17 20.74 -27.99
C LEU A 7 -15.28 22.00 -27.13
N ARG A 8 -16.09 21.95 -26.06
CA ARG A 8 -16.16 23.06 -25.11
C ARG A 8 -14.82 23.27 -24.40
N ALA A 9 -14.16 22.19 -23.96
CA ALA A 9 -12.85 22.26 -23.35
C ALA A 9 -11.78 22.85 -24.25
N LEU A 10 -11.79 22.48 -25.55
CA LEU A 10 -10.89 23.04 -26.57
C LEU A 10 -11.08 24.53 -26.74
N ARG A 11 -12.35 25.01 -26.84
CA ARG A 11 -12.64 26.44 -26.97
C ARG A 11 -12.21 27.25 -25.75
N GLY A 12 -12.28 26.65 -24.56
CA GLY A 12 -11.95 27.31 -23.30
C GLY A 12 -10.50 27.10 -22.82
N ASN A 13 -9.66 26.46 -23.63
CA ASN A 13 -8.29 26.04 -23.22
C ASN A 13 -8.25 25.40 -21.84
N ALA A 14 -9.10 24.40 -21.60
CA ALA A 14 -9.37 23.86 -20.29
C ALA A 14 -8.15 23.13 -19.70
N ARG A 15 -7.85 23.39 -18.42
CA ARG A 15 -6.85 22.67 -17.64
C ARG A 15 -7.39 21.41 -16.96
N HIS A 16 -8.71 21.27 -16.89
CA HIS A 16 -9.40 20.13 -16.27
C HIS A 16 -10.49 19.63 -17.20
N LEU A 17 -10.54 18.32 -17.44
CA LEU A 17 -11.58 17.68 -18.20
C LEU A 17 -12.11 16.46 -17.44
N ASP A 18 -13.43 16.44 -17.20
CA ASP A 18 -14.13 15.31 -16.61
C ASP A 18 -15.06 14.64 -17.63
N LEU A 19 -14.71 13.42 -17.98
CA LEU A 19 -15.47 12.52 -18.84
C LEU A 19 -15.92 11.27 -18.10
N SER A 20 -15.97 11.31 -16.76
CA SER A 20 -16.35 10.17 -15.93
C SER A 20 -17.82 9.76 -16.15
N GLY A 21 -18.09 8.45 -16.09
CA GLY A 21 -19.45 7.90 -16.13
C GLY A 21 -20.19 8.10 -17.46
N LYS A 22 -19.47 8.31 -18.57
CA LYS A 22 -20.06 8.55 -19.89
C LYS A 22 -20.23 7.28 -20.72
N LYS A 23 -19.99 6.09 -20.15
CA LYS A 23 -20.03 4.79 -20.83
C LYS A 23 -19.12 4.75 -22.06
N LEU A 24 -17.99 5.46 -22.02
CA LEU A 24 -17.06 5.54 -23.13
C LEU A 24 -16.34 4.20 -23.30
N ARG A 25 -16.30 3.70 -24.52
CA ARG A 25 -15.45 2.58 -24.94
C ARG A 25 -14.11 3.05 -25.49
N ARG A 26 -14.03 4.30 -25.92
CA ARG A 26 -12.79 4.94 -26.42
C ARG A 26 -12.77 6.41 -26.01
N VAL A 27 -11.60 6.90 -25.69
CA VAL A 27 -11.41 8.34 -25.44
C VAL A 27 -11.38 9.08 -26.78
N PRO A 28 -12.12 10.20 -26.95
CA PRO A 28 -12.06 10.99 -28.18
C PRO A 28 -10.63 11.48 -28.46
N LYS A 29 -10.10 11.23 -29.65
CA LYS A 29 -8.75 11.64 -30.05
C LYS A 29 -8.49 13.13 -29.88
N ALA A 30 -9.52 13.94 -30.03
CA ALA A 30 -9.47 15.39 -29.87
C ALA A 30 -9.02 15.83 -28.44
N VAL A 31 -9.10 14.97 -27.43
CA VAL A 31 -8.57 15.24 -26.09
C VAL A 31 -7.06 15.51 -26.15
N GLY A 32 -6.32 14.83 -27.04
CA GLY A 32 -4.89 15.05 -27.22
C GLY A 32 -4.49 16.45 -27.70
N ARG A 33 -5.46 17.28 -28.11
CA ARG A 33 -5.24 18.69 -28.48
C ARG A 33 -5.35 19.67 -27.29
N LEU A 34 -5.69 19.17 -26.10
CA LEU A 34 -5.79 19.98 -24.88
C LEU A 34 -4.43 20.10 -24.20
N PHE A 35 -3.47 20.75 -24.83
CA PHE A 35 -2.07 20.80 -24.38
C PHE A 35 -1.89 21.39 -22.97
N GLU A 36 -2.82 22.26 -22.53
CA GLU A 36 -2.82 22.85 -21.18
C GLU A 36 -3.48 21.98 -20.12
N LEU A 37 -3.91 20.75 -20.49
CA LEU A 37 -4.64 19.88 -19.56
C LEU A 37 -3.72 19.37 -18.45
N ASN A 38 -4.07 19.69 -17.20
CA ASN A 38 -3.37 19.20 -16.02
C ASN A 38 -4.07 18.00 -15.37
N ARG A 39 -5.41 17.92 -15.48
CA ARG A 39 -6.20 16.86 -14.87
C ARG A 39 -7.20 16.28 -15.85
N LEU A 40 -7.17 14.94 -16.03
CA LEU A 40 -8.09 14.19 -16.86
C LEU A 40 -8.79 13.10 -16.03
N GLN A 41 -10.13 13.20 -15.93
CA GLN A 41 -10.97 12.23 -15.23
C GLN A 41 -11.71 11.37 -16.24
N LEU A 42 -11.46 10.06 -16.22
CA LEU A 42 -12.04 9.06 -17.12
C LEU A 42 -12.64 7.88 -16.35
N LYS A 43 -12.81 8.02 -15.01
CA LYS A 43 -13.31 6.93 -14.17
C LYS A 43 -14.74 6.50 -14.56
N ASN A 44 -15.09 5.27 -14.21
CA ASN A 44 -16.42 4.70 -14.44
C ASN A 44 -16.84 4.74 -15.93
N ASN A 45 -15.98 4.25 -16.81
CA ASN A 45 -16.23 4.07 -18.24
C ASN A 45 -16.02 2.60 -18.65
N LEU A 46 -15.93 2.33 -19.94
CA LEU A 46 -15.74 1.00 -20.51
C LEU A 46 -14.44 0.95 -21.33
N LEU A 47 -13.45 1.74 -20.92
CA LEU A 47 -12.19 1.87 -21.63
C LEU A 47 -11.32 0.62 -21.43
N SER A 48 -10.75 0.13 -22.51
CA SER A 48 -9.72 -0.95 -22.49
C SER A 48 -8.36 -0.48 -22.98
N ASP A 49 -8.30 0.71 -23.62
CA ASP A 49 -7.07 1.30 -24.12
C ASP A 49 -7.20 2.82 -24.19
N MET A 50 -6.06 3.49 -24.42
CA MET A 50 -5.94 4.94 -24.54
C MET A 50 -5.37 5.29 -25.91
N PRO A 51 -5.94 6.30 -26.61
CA PRO A 51 -5.44 6.68 -27.92
C PRO A 51 -4.05 7.33 -27.83
N ALA A 52 -3.20 7.04 -28.81
CA ALA A 52 -1.83 7.54 -28.85
C ALA A 52 -1.74 9.08 -28.85
N GLU A 53 -2.78 9.75 -29.34
CA GLU A 53 -2.85 11.22 -29.36
C GLU A 53 -2.71 11.86 -27.97
N LEU A 54 -3.00 11.11 -26.88
CA LEU A 54 -2.83 11.59 -25.51
C LEU A 54 -1.37 11.77 -25.09
N GLN A 55 -0.41 11.22 -25.84
CA GLN A 55 1.03 11.48 -25.63
C GLN A 55 1.39 12.97 -25.69
N ALA A 56 0.58 13.79 -26.37
CA ALA A 56 0.78 15.22 -26.47
C ALA A 56 0.44 16.00 -25.18
N LEU A 57 -0.20 15.36 -24.19
CA LEU A 57 -0.60 15.98 -22.92
C LEU A 57 0.58 16.09 -21.94
N SER A 58 1.63 16.77 -22.32
CA SER A 58 2.87 16.89 -21.55
C SER A 58 2.68 17.54 -20.17
N ASN A 59 1.66 18.38 -20.01
CA ASN A 59 1.34 19.08 -18.76
C ASN A 59 0.44 18.28 -17.81
N LEU A 60 0.06 17.02 -18.18
CA LEU A 60 -0.86 16.24 -17.38
C LEU A 60 -0.20 15.76 -16.07
N THR A 61 -0.77 16.19 -14.96
CA THR A 61 -0.28 15.84 -13.61
C THR A 61 -1.18 14.85 -12.89
N GLU A 62 -2.45 14.74 -13.27
CA GLU A 62 -3.40 13.81 -12.66
C GLU A 62 -4.23 13.11 -13.74
N LEU A 63 -4.21 11.76 -13.71
CA LEU A 63 -4.99 10.92 -14.60
C LEU A 63 -5.76 9.88 -13.76
N ASN A 64 -7.08 9.84 -13.96
CA ASN A 64 -7.94 8.88 -13.30
C ASN A 64 -8.62 7.95 -14.34
N LEU A 65 -8.19 6.70 -14.35
CA LEU A 65 -8.68 5.61 -15.16
C LEU A 65 -9.44 4.55 -14.34
N GLY A 66 -9.83 4.87 -13.10
CA GLY A 66 -10.49 3.92 -12.20
C GLY A 66 -11.82 3.39 -12.74
N ASN A 67 -12.17 2.14 -12.40
CA ASN A 67 -13.38 1.45 -12.83
C ASN A 67 -13.57 1.50 -14.36
N ASN A 68 -12.63 0.88 -15.05
CA ASN A 68 -12.65 0.66 -16.49
C ASN A 68 -12.37 -0.82 -16.82
N SER A 69 -11.90 -1.14 -18.00
CA SER A 69 -11.65 -2.51 -18.46
C SER A 69 -10.22 -2.74 -18.94
N PHE A 70 -9.24 -1.99 -18.39
CA PHE A 70 -7.84 -2.16 -18.75
C PHE A 70 -7.31 -3.50 -18.24
N GLU A 71 -6.72 -4.29 -19.15
CA GLU A 71 -6.03 -5.57 -18.84
C GLU A 71 -4.51 -5.36 -18.76
N THR A 72 -4.00 -4.34 -19.42
CA THR A 72 -2.60 -3.90 -19.41
C THR A 72 -2.49 -2.40 -19.20
N LEU A 73 -1.31 -1.93 -18.80
CA LEU A 73 -1.04 -0.49 -18.73
C LEU A 73 -1.00 0.10 -20.13
N PRO A 74 -1.74 1.21 -20.40
CA PRO A 74 -1.67 1.89 -21.69
C PRO A 74 -0.26 2.41 -21.98
N GLU A 75 0.29 2.08 -23.14
CA GLU A 75 1.64 2.49 -23.55
C GLU A 75 1.82 4.02 -23.61
N VAL A 76 0.74 4.76 -23.83
CA VAL A 76 0.76 6.24 -23.85
C VAL A 76 1.26 6.85 -22.52
N LEU A 77 1.14 6.12 -21.40
CA LEU A 77 1.61 6.58 -20.09
C LEU A 77 3.11 6.90 -20.08
N LYS A 78 3.92 6.24 -20.91
CA LYS A 78 5.38 6.51 -21.05
C LYS A 78 5.69 7.96 -21.45
N HIS A 79 4.75 8.64 -22.07
CA HIS A 79 4.93 10.01 -22.58
C HIS A 79 4.46 11.07 -21.55
N LEU A 80 3.71 10.66 -20.51
CA LEU A 80 3.12 11.56 -19.52
C LEU A 80 4.07 11.77 -18.31
N ARG A 81 5.27 12.27 -18.58
CA ARG A 81 6.37 12.32 -17.59
C ARG A 81 6.09 13.20 -16.37
N GLN A 82 5.23 14.23 -16.50
CA GLN A 82 4.86 15.11 -15.38
C GLN A 82 3.73 14.55 -14.52
N LEU A 83 3.33 13.28 -14.75
CA LEU A 83 2.24 12.67 -14.01
C LEU A 83 2.62 12.46 -12.54
N ARG A 84 1.83 13.05 -11.63
CA ARG A 84 2.03 12.96 -10.17
C ARG A 84 1.01 12.06 -9.50
N LYS A 85 -0.19 11.93 -10.10
CA LYS A 85 -1.25 11.07 -9.56
C LYS A 85 -1.83 10.20 -10.66
N LEU A 86 -1.78 8.88 -10.45
CA LEU A 86 -2.35 7.89 -11.35
C LEU A 86 -3.29 6.95 -10.59
N HIS A 87 -4.54 6.94 -11.02
CA HIS A 87 -5.55 6.03 -10.50
C HIS A 87 -5.92 5.01 -11.56
N LEU A 88 -5.74 3.73 -11.22
CA LEU A 88 -6.03 2.55 -12.04
C LEU A 88 -6.90 1.52 -11.31
N PHE A 89 -7.52 1.93 -10.20
CA PHE A 89 -8.33 1.04 -9.38
C PHE A 89 -9.54 0.48 -10.14
N GLY A 90 -9.99 -0.73 -9.78
CA GLY A 90 -11.19 -1.33 -10.37
C GLY A 90 -11.05 -1.63 -11.86
N ASN A 91 -9.88 -2.11 -12.28
CA ASN A 91 -9.62 -2.57 -13.64
C ASN A 91 -9.38 -4.10 -13.66
N LYS A 92 -8.83 -4.61 -14.74
CA LYS A 92 -8.55 -6.04 -14.92
C LYS A 92 -7.07 -6.30 -15.11
N LEU A 93 -6.20 -5.40 -14.58
CA LEU A 93 -4.75 -5.51 -14.75
C LEU A 93 -4.23 -6.81 -14.13
N GLU A 94 -3.58 -7.64 -14.93
CA GLU A 94 -2.96 -8.90 -14.49
C GLU A 94 -1.45 -8.74 -14.28
N ALA A 95 -0.83 -7.86 -15.05
CA ALA A 95 0.57 -7.48 -14.93
C ALA A 95 0.77 -5.99 -15.20
N LEU A 96 1.90 -5.47 -14.78
CA LEU A 96 2.31 -4.08 -15.00
C LEU A 96 3.54 -4.06 -15.91
N SER A 97 3.47 -3.28 -16.99
CA SER A 97 4.57 -3.12 -17.94
C SER A 97 5.75 -2.37 -17.29
N PRO A 98 6.94 -2.98 -17.15
CA PRO A 98 8.10 -2.34 -16.52
C PRO A 98 8.46 -1.01 -17.16
N SER A 99 8.44 -0.95 -18.49
CA SER A 99 8.82 0.22 -19.27
C SER A 99 7.98 1.48 -19.02
N VAL A 100 6.77 1.34 -18.49
CA VAL A 100 5.93 2.49 -18.09
C VAL A 100 6.52 3.17 -16.86
N PHE A 101 7.02 2.40 -15.89
CA PHE A 101 7.57 2.96 -14.65
C PHE A 101 8.91 3.67 -14.84
N GLU A 102 9.66 3.31 -15.88
CA GLU A 102 10.91 4.01 -16.22
C GLU A 102 10.71 5.47 -16.61
N CYS A 103 9.49 5.85 -16.99
CA CYS A 103 9.17 7.18 -17.49
C CYS A 103 8.36 8.06 -16.52
N LEU A 104 7.86 7.50 -15.41
CA LEU A 104 6.96 8.20 -14.47
C LEU A 104 7.71 8.65 -13.20
N GLU A 105 8.85 9.30 -13.36
CA GLU A 105 9.75 9.66 -12.27
C GLU A 105 9.09 10.60 -11.23
N ASP A 106 8.19 11.50 -11.67
CA ASP A 106 7.49 12.47 -10.79
C ASP A 106 6.27 11.88 -10.08
N LEU A 107 5.96 10.59 -10.29
CA LEU A 107 4.75 10.00 -9.75
C LEU A 107 4.82 9.90 -8.21
N ALA A 108 3.89 10.59 -7.54
CA ALA A 108 3.81 10.64 -6.08
C ALA A 108 2.68 9.78 -5.50
N PHE A 109 1.66 9.48 -6.29
CA PHE A 109 0.51 8.69 -5.88
C PHE A 109 0.13 7.66 -6.95
N LEU A 110 0.09 6.38 -6.57
CA LEU A 110 -0.32 5.28 -7.45
C LEU A 110 -1.39 4.42 -6.76
N ASN A 111 -2.57 4.33 -7.38
CA ASN A 111 -3.65 3.49 -6.89
C ASN A 111 -3.99 2.37 -7.90
N LEU A 112 -3.68 1.14 -7.50
CA LEU A 112 -3.88 -0.10 -8.25
C LEU A 112 -4.89 -1.04 -7.56
N ASN A 113 -5.71 -0.53 -6.63
CA ASN A 113 -6.68 -1.35 -5.89
C ASN A 113 -7.66 -2.07 -6.81
N ASN A 114 -8.16 -3.22 -6.36
CA ASN A 114 -9.20 -3.97 -7.07
C ASN A 114 -8.81 -4.29 -8.52
N ASN A 115 -7.67 -4.95 -8.69
CA ASN A 115 -7.19 -5.49 -9.95
C ASN A 115 -6.91 -7.01 -9.79
N LYS A 116 -6.18 -7.60 -10.72
CA LYS A 116 -5.82 -9.03 -10.71
C LYS A 116 -4.31 -9.25 -10.65
N LEU A 117 -3.56 -8.27 -10.14
CA LEU A 117 -2.11 -8.30 -10.12
C LEU A 117 -1.58 -9.46 -9.28
N THR A 118 -0.71 -10.27 -9.87
CA THR A 118 -0.02 -11.38 -9.19
C THR A 118 1.36 -10.98 -8.69
N THR A 119 1.99 -10.02 -9.35
CA THR A 119 3.32 -9.49 -9.02
C THR A 119 3.40 -7.99 -9.29
N LEU A 120 4.37 -7.31 -8.67
CA LEU A 120 4.81 -5.97 -9.04
C LEU A 120 6.18 -6.10 -9.71
N PRO A 121 6.46 -5.34 -10.79
CA PRO A 121 7.77 -5.38 -11.43
C PRO A 121 8.84 -4.72 -10.55
N GLU A 122 10.08 -5.16 -10.68
CA GLU A 122 11.19 -4.57 -9.94
C GLU A 122 11.42 -3.09 -10.28
N GLU A 123 11.09 -2.69 -11.50
CA GLU A 123 11.17 -1.32 -12.02
C GLU A 123 10.27 -0.34 -11.27
N ILE A 124 9.39 -0.82 -10.40
CA ILE A 124 8.63 0.05 -9.48
C ILE A 124 9.56 0.96 -8.66
N CYS A 125 10.81 0.53 -8.42
CA CYS A 125 11.83 1.34 -7.75
C CYS A 125 12.21 2.63 -8.52
N ARG A 126 11.88 2.73 -9.81
CA ARG A 126 12.09 3.94 -10.62
C ARG A 126 11.16 5.08 -10.26
N LEU A 127 10.05 4.78 -9.57
CA LEU A 127 9.11 5.80 -9.08
C LEU A 127 9.66 6.53 -7.85
N THR A 128 10.81 7.18 -7.99
CA THR A 128 11.59 7.73 -6.86
C THR A 128 10.84 8.76 -6.01
N GLN A 129 9.84 9.46 -6.59
CA GLN A 129 9.01 10.44 -5.88
C GLN A 129 7.74 9.84 -5.27
N LEU A 130 7.55 8.49 -5.34
CA LEU A 130 6.34 7.85 -4.86
C LEU A 130 6.20 7.97 -3.35
N LYS A 131 5.07 8.54 -2.90
CA LYS A 131 4.73 8.73 -1.48
C LYS A 131 3.61 7.81 -1.03
N TYR A 132 2.70 7.49 -1.93
CA TYR A 132 1.50 6.70 -1.62
C TYR A 132 1.33 5.60 -2.66
N LEU A 133 1.44 4.35 -2.21
CA LEU A 133 1.19 3.16 -3.03
C LEU A 133 0.07 2.34 -2.42
N THR A 134 -0.98 2.10 -3.18
CA THR A 134 -2.08 1.26 -2.73
C THR A 134 -2.40 0.19 -3.77
N VAL A 135 -2.33 -1.08 -3.35
CA VAL A 135 -2.51 -2.28 -4.19
C VAL A 135 -3.43 -3.27 -3.48
N ASN A 136 -4.43 -2.75 -2.75
CA ASN A 136 -5.39 -3.59 -2.03
C ASN A 136 -6.27 -4.39 -2.99
N ASN A 137 -6.78 -5.53 -2.53
CA ASN A 137 -7.68 -6.39 -3.30
C ASN A 137 -7.07 -6.78 -4.65
N ASN A 138 -5.91 -7.44 -4.60
CA ASN A 138 -5.21 -8.03 -5.73
C ASN A 138 -4.86 -9.50 -5.42
N GLN A 139 -3.92 -10.08 -6.14
CA GLN A 139 -3.51 -11.46 -5.97
C GLN A 139 -2.00 -11.60 -5.72
N LEU A 140 -1.36 -10.54 -5.19
CA LEU A 140 0.08 -10.51 -4.95
C LEU A 140 0.50 -11.63 -3.98
N GLU A 141 1.47 -12.45 -4.39
CA GLU A 141 2.08 -13.48 -3.53
C GLU A 141 3.33 -12.97 -2.82
N SER A 142 4.00 -11.98 -3.39
CA SER A 142 5.17 -11.30 -2.83
C SER A 142 5.24 -9.86 -3.32
N ILE A 143 6.09 -9.07 -2.69
CA ILE A 143 6.51 -7.74 -3.18
C ILE A 143 7.99 -7.80 -3.51
N PRO A 144 8.44 -7.15 -4.60
CA PRO A 144 9.85 -7.17 -4.98
C PRO A 144 10.69 -6.40 -3.97
N SER A 145 11.88 -6.92 -3.65
CA SER A 145 12.82 -6.26 -2.73
C SER A 145 13.18 -4.84 -3.18
N LYS A 146 13.28 -4.60 -4.49
CA LYS A 146 13.56 -3.25 -5.03
C LYS A 146 12.48 -2.21 -4.72
N LEU A 147 11.23 -2.62 -4.39
CA LEU A 147 10.22 -1.69 -3.89
C LEU A 147 10.73 -0.93 -2.65
N CYS A 148 11.52 -1.59 -1.84
CA CYS A 148 12.08 -1.03 -0.60
C CYS A 148 13.12 0.09 -0.83
N LEU A 149 13.51 0.34 -2.08
CA LEU A 149 14.35 1.48 -2.47
C LEU A 149 13.57 2.79 -2.62
N LEU A 150 12.26 2.78 -2.47
CA LEU A 150 11.39 3.96 -2.58
C LEU A 150 11.52 4.85 -1.33
N GLN A 151 12.58 5.64 -1.27
CA GLN A 151 12.94 6.43 -0.09
C GLN A 151 11.90 7.49 0.33
N HIS A 152 11.02 7.92 -0.58
CA HIS A 152 9.96 8.89 -0.28
C HIS A 152 8.63 8.24 0.09
N LEU A 153 8.54 6.89 0.11
CA LEU A 153 7.31 6.20 0.40
C LEU A 153 6.87 6.44 1.86
N CYS A 154 5.68 7.03 2.01
CA CYS A 154 5.07 7.33 3.30
C CYS A 154 3.98 6.33 3.68
N GLU A 155 3.22 5.84 2.71
CA GLU A 155 2.14 4.89 2.95
C GLU A 155 2.17 3.75 1.93
N LEU A 156 2.10 2.51 2.44
CA LEU A 156 2.02 1.29 1.66
C LEU A 156 0.82 0.46 2.10
N HIS A 157 -0.12 0.26 1.18
CA HIS A 157 -1.35 -0.48 1.42
C HIS A 157 -1.43 -1.71 0.51
N LEU A 158 -1.46 -2.90 1.10
CA LEU A 158 -1.42 -4.21 0.45
C LEU A 158 -2.49 -5.16 1.00
N ALA A 159 -3.59 -4.62 1.56
CA ALA A 159 -4.67 -5.41 2.14
C ALA A 159 -5.30 -6.37 1.12
N HIS A 160 -5.82 -7.51 1.61
CA HIS A 160 -6.52 -8.47 0.77
C HIS A 160 -5.70 -8.92 -0.45
N ASN A 161 -4.52 -9.47 -0.19
CA ASN A 161 -3.65 -10.12 -1.15
C ASN A 161 -3.33 -11.56 -0.72
N LYS A 162 -2.32 -12.18 -1.33
CA LYS A 162 -1.88 -13.55 -1.01
C LYS A 162 -0.44 -13.56 -0.48
N LEU A 163 0.04 -12.45 0.09
CA LEU A 163 1.42 -12.31 0.54
C LEU A 163 1.76 -13.34 1.62
N LYS A 164 2.86 -14.06 1.43
CA LYS A 164 3.37 -15.08 2.37
C LYS A 164 4.40 -14.49 3.33
N SER A 165 5.09 -13.44 2.94
CA SER A 165 6.12 -12.73 3.71
C SER A 165 6.27 -11.30 3.23
N LEU A 166 6.96 -10.47 4.02
CA LEU A 166 7.53 -9.21 3.60
C LEU A 166 9.03 -9.40 3.37
N PRO A 167 9.66 -8.67 2.42
CA PRO A 167 11.11 -8.77 2.21
C PRO A 167 11.87 -8.20 3.42
N HIS A 168 13.06 -8.73 3.69
CA HIS A 168 13.96 -8.20 4.71
C HIS A 168 14.33 -6.73 4.45
N ASP A 169 14.43 -6.36 3.18
CA ASP A 169 14.72 -4.99 2.75
C ASP A 169 13.65 -3.96 3.16
N ILE A 170 12.51 -4.39 3.74
CA ILE A 170 11.43 -3.48 4.20
C ILE A 170 11.98 -2.39 5.13
N GLY A 171 13.03 -2.69 5.89
CA GLY A 171 13.69 -1.73 6.78
C GLY A 171 14.30 -0.52 6.09
N PHE A 172 14.51 -0.55 4.77
CA PHE A 172 15.02 0.59 4.00
C PHE A 172 13.96 1.67 3.74
N LEU A 173 12.68 1.40 3.96
CA LEU A 173 11.61 2.39 3.81
C LEU A 173 11.54 3.35 5.01
N THR A 174 12.63 4.02 5.32
CA THR A 174 12.80 4.81 6.55
C THR A 174 11.78 5.95 6.72
N ASN A 175 11.17 6.43 5.64
CA ASN A 175 10.13 7.46 5.69
C ASN A 175 8.70 6.89 5.77
N LEU A 176 8.56 5.55 5.86
CA LEU A 176 7.24 4.91 5.93
C LEU A 176 6.55 5.23 7.26
N LYS A 177 5.35 5.79 7.17
CA LYS A 177 4.50 6.15 8.30
C LYS A 177 3.36 5.16 8.52
N LYS A 178 2.89 4.56 7.44
CA LYS A 178 1.80 3.60 7.48
C LYS A 178 2.09 2.38 6.62
N LEU A 179 2.05 1.21 7.24
CA LEU A 179 2.10 -0.09 6.58
C LEU A 179 0.81 -0.85 6.88
N SER A 180 0.05 -1.17 5.84
CA SER A 180 -1.20 -1.92 5.99
C SER A 180 -1.18 -3.15 5.07
N VAL A 181 -1.11 -4.32 5.68
CA VAL A 181 -1.05 -5.63 5.01
C VAL A 181 -2.10 -6.61 5.55
N PRO A 182 -3.30 -6.17 6.00
CA PRO A 182 -4.26 -7.07 6.60
C PRO A 182 -4.82 -8.04 5.55
N ARG A 183 -5.34 -9.17 6.05
CA ARG A 183 -5.95 -10.22 5.23
C ARG A 183 -5.03 -10.70 4.11
N ASN A 184 -3.84 -11.14 4.53
CA ASN A 184 -2.85 -11.83 3.72
C ASN A 184 -2.56 -13.23 4.31
N LYS A 185 -1.43 -13.84 3.94
CA LYS A 185 -1.00 -15.16 4.42
C LYS A 185 0.37 -15.08 5.11
N ILE A 186 0.71 -13.93 5.69
CA ILE A 186 2.02 -13.67 6.29
C ILE A 186 2.14 -14.50 7.57
N GLN A 187 3.19 -15.31 7.65
CA GLN A 187 3.45 -16.17 8.81
C GLN A 187 4.47 -15.57 9.78
N VAL A 188 5.41 -14.78 9.26
CA VAL A 188 6.48 -14.15 10.03
C VAL A 188 6.72 -12.74 9.48
N LEU A 189 6.85 -11.78 10.38
CA LEU A 189 7.33 -10.44 10.05
C LEU A 189 8.86 -10.40 10.17
N PRO A 190 9.57 -9.77 9.23
CA PRO A 190 11.02 -9.66 9.31
C PRO A 190 11.44 -8.75 10.47
N GLU A 191 12.55 -9.07 11.13
CA GLU A 191 13.10 -8.24 12.22
C GLU A 191 13.47 -6.82 11.75
N GLU A 192 13.81 -6.67 10.48
CA GLU A 192 14.14 -5.40 9.83
C GLU A 192 12.95 -4.42 9.79
N LEU A 193 11.72 -4.92 9.96
CA LEU A 193 10.54 -4.06 10.16
C LEU A 193 10.76 -3.08 11.32
N CYS A 194 11.51 -3.50 12.33
CA CYS A 194 11.81 -2.69 13.51
C CYS A 194 12.77 -1.51 13.23
N LEU A 195 13.35 -1.43 12.02
CA LEU A 195 14.15 -0.29 11.58
C LEU A 195 13.30 0.89 11.09
N LEU A 196 12.00 0.70 10.91
CA LEU A 196 11.07 1.72 10.44
C LEU A 196 10.70 2.69 11.58
N THR A 197 11.65 3.49 12.04
CA THR A 197 11.49 4.39 13.20
C THR A 197 10.41 5.46 13.03
N ASN A 198 10.02 5.77 11.80
CA ASN A 198 8.95 6.72 11.49
C ASN A 198 7.56 6.06 11.36
N LEU A 199 7.49 4.72 11.50
CA LEU A 199 6.23 3.98 11.38
C LEU A 199 5.31 4.33 12.55
N LYS A 200 4.11 4.79 12.23
CA LYS A 200 3.06 5.19 13.18
C LYS A 200 1.91 4.20 13.21
N VAL A 201 1.56 3.69 12.04
CA VAL A 201 0.42 2.77 11.87
C VAL A 201 0.90 1.47 11.25
N LEU A 202 0.71 0.37 11.96
CA LEU A 202 0.98 -0.98 11.48
C LEU A 202 -0.31 -1.80 11.54
N ASP A 203 -0.77 -2.26 10.38
CA ASP A 203 -1.94 -3.11 10.28
C ASP A 203 -1.56 -4.44 9.64
N VAL A 204 -1.56 -5.50 10.45
CA VAL A 204 -1.25 -6.89 10.07
C VAL A 204 -2.40 -7.84 10.42
N ALA A 205 -3.60 -7.31 10.67
CA ALA A 205 -4.76 -8.11 11.04
C ALA A 205 -5.13 -9.18 9.99
N GLY A 206 -5.65 -10.31 10.42
CA GLY A 206 -6.11 -11.36 9.52
C GLY A 206 -4.99 -11.99 8.67
N ASN A 207 -3.84 -12.21 9.27
CA ASN A 207 -2.72 -12.95 8.69
C ASN A 207 -2.55 -14.32 9.39
N GLN A 208 -1.37 -14.94 9.25
CA GLN A 208 -1.02 -16.22 9.85
C GLN A 208 0.17 -16.08 10.82
N LEU A 209 0.25 -14.94 11.51
CA LEU A 209 1.35 -14.63 12.41
C LEU A 209 1.23 -15.45 13.69
N HIS A 210 2.32 -16.12 14.09
CA HIS A 210 2.42 -16.84 15.36
C HIS A 210 3.18 -16.03 16.41
N ILE A 211 4.07 -15.16 15.97
CA ILE A 211 4.96 -14.35 16.82
C ILE A 211 5.27 -13.01 16.16
N PHE A 212 5.61 -12.02 16.95
CA PHE A 212 6.08 -10.72 16.47
C PHE A 212 7.60 -10.60 16.56
N PRO A 213 8.23 -9.71 15.76
CA PRO A 213 9.64 -9.39 15.89
C PRO A 213 10.00 -8.94 17.31
N THR A 214 11.14 -9.38 17.80
CA THR A 214 11.55 -9.13 19.18
C THR A 214 11.71 -7.66 19.53
N LYS A 215 12.08 -6.84 18.55
CA LYS A 215 12.31 -5.39 18.71
C LYS A 215 11.11 -4.53 18.31
N LEU A 216 9.94 -5.12 18.03
CA LEU A 216 8.74 -4.35 17.62
C LEU A 216 8.35 -3.29 18.67
N LEU A 217 8.65 -3.54 19.95
CA LEU A 217 8.45 -2.60 21.05
C LEU A 217 9.19 -1.27 20.91
N HIS A 218 10.29 -1.24 20.16
CA HIS A 218 11.05 -0.03 19.94
C HIS A 218 10.37 0.92 18.95
N LEU A 219 9.40 0.41 18.18
CA LEU A 219 8.59 1.25 17.31
C LEU A 219 7.56 2.02 18.15
N LYS A 220 7.52 3.32 17.98
CA LYS A 220 6.53 4.19 18.63
C LYS A 220 5.24 4.21 17.81
N LEU A 221 4.58 3.04 17.71
CA LEU A 221 3.34 2.92 16.97
C LEU A 221 2.23 3.69 17.68
N GLU A 222 1.49 4.49 16.91
CA GLU A 222 0.26 5.17 17.35
C GLU A 222 -0.93 4.21 17.23
N GLU A 223 -0.94 3.37 16.17
CA GLU A 223 -1.99 2.39 15.91
C GLU A 223 -1.35 1.06 15.51
N PHE A 224 -1.80 -0.04 16.12
CA PHE A 224 -1.38 -1.39 15.79
C PHE A 224 -2.57 -2.34 15.73
N TYR A 225 -2.86 -2.87 14.55
CA TYR A 225 -3.92 -3.82 14.29
C TYR A 225 -3.32 -5.19 13.97
N TYR A 226 -3.63 -6.19 14.78
CA TYR A 226 -3.05 -7.54 14.68
C TYR A 226 -4.08 -8.66 14.90
N GLU A 227 -5.34 -8.33 15.06
CA GLU A 227 -6.42 -9.26 15.33
C GLU A 227 -6.52 -10.33 14.23
N GLN A 228 -7.17 -11.44 14.54
CA GLN A 228 -7.36 -12.55 13.61
C GLN A 228 -6.03 -13.14 13.08
N ASN A 229 -5.00 -13.22 13.94
CA ASN A 229 -3.78 -13.98 13.73
C ASN A 229 -3.74 -15.17 14.70
N PRO A 230 -3.18 -16.33 14.31
CA PRO A 230 -3.03 -17.49 15.18
C PRO A 230 -1.81 -17.32 16.13
N LEU A 231 -1.77 -16.20 16.83
CA LEU A 231 -0.68 -15.91 17.76
C LEU A 231 -0.56 -17.02 18.80
N LEU A 232 0.66 -17.43 19.14
CA LEU A 232 0.90 -18.49 20.08
C LEU A 232 0.33 -18.10 21.46
N GLU A 233 -0.77 -18.73 21.82
CA GLU A 233 -1.25 -18.78 23.18
C GLU A 233 -0.41 -19.85 23.90
N LYS A 234 0.56 -19.44 24.70
CA LYS A 234 1.23 -20.37 25.57
C LYS A 234 0.35 -20.56 26.81
N ASP A 235 -0.06 -21.79 27.05
CA ASP A 235 -0.60 -22.15 28.34
C ASP A 235 0.41 -21.79 29.42
N LEU A 236 -0.08 -21.31 30.56
CA LEU A 236 0.75 -21.06 31.75
C LEU A 236 1.43 -22.36 32.17
N ILE A 237 2.67 -22.56 31.79
CA ILE A 237 3.48 -23.62 32.31
C ILE A 237 4.04 -23.11 33.66
N PHE A 238 3.45 -23.59 34.74
CA PHE A 238 4.05 -23.39 36.07
C PHE A 238 5.38 -24.15 36.10
N SER A 239 6.47 -23.44 35.82
CA SER A 239 7.77 -24.01 36.07
C SER A 239 8.08 -23.88 37.57
N THR A 240 8.62 -24.94 38.15
CA THR A 240 9.09 -24.94 39.53
C THR A 240 10.17 -23.89 39.83
N GLN A 241 10.59 -23.11 38.85
CA GLN A 241 11.57 -22.03 38.95
C GLN A 241 10.96 -20.62 38.89
N MET A 242 9.66 -20.45 39.15
CA MET A 242 8.97 -19.15 39.19
C MET A 242 9.13 -18.26 37.93
N LYS A 243 9.35 -18.84 36.77
CA LYS A 243 9.38 -18.10 35.51
C LYS A 243 8.01 -18.22 34.86
N GLU A 244 7.11 -17.33 35.19
CA GLU A 244 5.78 -17.28 34.56
C GLU A 244 5.86 -16.74 33.14
N VAL A 245 5.30 -17.49 32.20
CA VAL A 245 5.02 -17.01 30.87
C VAL A 245 3.57 -16.59 30.84
N LEU A 246 3.30 -15.33 30.62
CA LEU A 246 1.94 -14.83 30.49
C LEU A 246 1.35 -15.21 29.13
N THR A 247 0.12 -15.72 29.12
CA THR A 247 -0.62 -15.97 27.89
C THR A 247 -1.14 -14.66 27.30
N LEU A 248 -1.26 -14.59 25.98
CA LEU A 248 -1.87 -13.45 25.30
C LEU A 248 -3.30 -13.19 25.77
N GLN A 249 -4.05 -14.23 26.11
CA GLN A 249 -5.40 -14.13 26.65
C GLN A 249 -5.45 -13.35 27.96
N LYS A 250 -4.55 -13.64 28.92
CA LYS A 250 -4.49 -12.87 30.17
C LYS A 250 -4.10 -11.42 29.97
N ILE A 251 -3.30 -11.17 28.96
CA ILE A 251 -2.85 -9.83 28.63
C ILE A 251 -3.97 -9.02 27.97
N SER A 252 -4.79 -9.64 27.11
CA SER A 252 -5.89 -8.95 26.43
C SER A 252 -7.07 -8.58 27.34
N ILE A 253 -7.29 -9.30 28.45
CA ILE A 253 -8.41 -9.05 29.38
C ILE A 253 -8.23 -7.73 30.18
N VAL A 254 -7.01 -7.24 30.31
CA VAL A 254 -6.70 -6.12 31.22
C VAL A 254 -6.87 -4.74 30.56
N SER A 255 -7.01 -4.64 29.23
CA SER A 255 -7.26 -3.35 28.58
C SER A 255 -7.86 -3.52 27.18
N PRO A 256 -9.05 -3.01 26.94
CA PRO A 256 -9.69 -3.10 25.63
C PRO A 256 -9.19 -2.08 24.61
N VAL A 257 -8.28 -1.16 24.96
CA VAL A 257 -7.94 -0.05 24.07
C VAL A 257 -6.44 0.25 24.09
N HIS A 258 -5.77 0.15 22.97
CA HIS A 258 -4.50 0.80 22.60
C HIS A 258 -3.15 0.25 23.11
N VAL A 259 -3.07 -0.74 23.98
CA VAL A 259 -1.77 -1.13 24.57
C VAL A 259 -1.37 -2.58 24.30
N VAL A 260 -2.09 -3.22 23.45
CA VAL A 260 -1.97 -4.66 23.19
C VAL A 260 -0.69 -5.10 22.48
N PRO A 261 -0.08 -4.29 21.58
CA PRO A 261 1.11 -4.72 20.85
C PRO A 261 2.28 -5.08 21.75
N ILE A 262 2.50 -4.28 22.76
CA ILE A 262 3.58 -4.50 23.73
C ILE A 262 3.43 -5.86 24.43
N ARG A 263 2.21 -6.20 24.75
CA ARG A 263 1.88 -7.44 25.46
C ARG A 263 2.00 -8.67 24.58
N ALA A 264 1.61 -8.53 23.31
CA ALA A 264 1.71 -9.62 22.35
C ALA A 264 3.14 -10.07 22.08
N LEU A 265 4.12 -9.21 22.37
CA LEU A 265 5.53 -9.51 22.19
C LEU A 265 6.21 -10.19 23.38
N LEU A 266 5.56 -10.21 24.52
CA LEU A 266 6.14 -10.85 25.70
C LEU A 266 6.16 -12.36 25.52
N CYS A 267 7.31 -12.88 25.26
CA CYS A 267 7.53 -14.32 25.10
C CYS A 267 8.10 -15.00 26.32
N SER A 268 8.59 -14.23 27.29
CA SER A 268 9.16 -14.77 28.53
C SER A 268 9.11 -13.77 29.68
N TYR A 269 9.20 -14.27 30.90
CA TYR A 269 9.32 -13.45 32.11
C TYR A 269 10.51 -12.49 32.08
N LYS A 270 11.61 -12.92 31.47
CA LYS A 270 12.80 -12.07 31.29
C LYS A 270 12.50 -10.83 30.45
N CYS A 271 11.85 -11.01 29.33
CA CYS A 271 11.42 -9.87 28.49
C CYS A 271 10.49 -8.93 29.24
N PHE A 272 9.63 -9.48 30.10
CA PHE A 272 8.66 -8.70 30.86
C PHE A 272 9.30 -7.79 31.90
N ASN A 273 10.38 -8.26 32.53
CA ASN A 273 11.05 -7.57 33.66
C ASN A 273 12.26 -6.72 33.23
N GLU A 274 12.62 -6.68 31.95
CA GLU A 274 13.71 -5.81 31.49
C GLU A 274 13.33 -4.33 31.68
N SER A 275 14.28 -3.54 32.15
CA SER A 275 14.11 -2.09 32.30
C SER A 275 13.83 -1.46 30.93
N GLY A 276 12.75 -0.72 30.82
CA GLY A 276 12.28 -0.13 29.54
C GLY A 276 11.01 -0.78 28.99
N HIS A 277 10.62 -1.96 29.46
CA HIS A 277 9.36 -2.58 29.14
C HIS A 277 8.26 -2.12 30.13
N GLN A 278 7.93 -0.85 30.11
CA GLN A 278 6.80 -0.35 30.90
C GLN A 278 5.50 -0.51 30.12
N PHE A 279 4.63 -1.36 30.63
CA PHE A 279 3.32 -1.60 30.02
C PHE A 279 2.28 -0.75 30.71
N TYR A 280 1.70 0.15 29.99
CA TYR A 280 0.63 1.00 30.50
C TYR A 280 -0.52 0.15 31.07
N GLY A 281 -0.79 0.31 32.35
CA GLY A 281 -1.93 -0.32 33.02
C GLY A 281 -1.76 -1.82 33.40
N ILE A 282 -0.55 -2.37 33.35
CA ILE A 282 -0.27 -3.70 33.91
C ILE A 282 0.46 -3.51 35.23
N ALA A 283 -0.17 -3.96 36.33
CA ALA A 283 0.55 -4.20 37.56
C ALA A 283 1.46 -5.42 37.37
N ILE A 284 2.75 -5.23 37.52
CA ILE A 284 3.72 -6.31 37.60
C ILE A 284 3.70 -6.74 39.06
N PRO A 285 3.39 -8.02 39.33
CA PRO A 285 3.44 -8.52 40.70
C PRO A 285 4.85 -8.50 41.27
#